data_9cb1272d0ed3fe154063381006a76f20
#
_entry.id   9cb1272d0ed3fe154063381006a76f20
#
_cell.length_a   1.000
_cell.length_b   1.000
_cell.length_c   1.000
_cell.angle_alpha   90.00
_cell.angle_beta   90.00
_cell.angle_gamma   90.00
#
_symmetry.space_group_name_H-M   'P 1'
#
loop_
_entity.id
_entity.type
_entity.pdbx_description
1 polymer ?
#
loop_
_entity_poly.entity_id
_entity_poly.type
_entity_poly.pdbx_seq_one_letter_code
_entity_poly.pdbx_strand_id
1 'polypeptide(L)'
;MIRSLLLLTLLGCTGVMADSGVSSVNNATLRDSGAQYRGNFNVNQAAGDQQQQANVRAIAIGTQAGATTSVQQKITTPANPSMDATATIGGTAFSNGSGVLGVNQGAGANNQMANAMRISISAAPQAVDDSALSQQNVALLPNSGATGTPNGSRQVVTSDQAFTGSRGVIQVNQSAGVGNRMANTLTIRVAD
;
A
#
# COMPACT_ATOMS: atom_id res chain seq x y z
N MET A 1 9.39 63.77 -42.09
CA MET A 1 9.87 62.38 -42.15
C MET A 1 10.31 61.96 -40.77
N ILE A 2 9.43 61.28 -40.07
CA ILE A 2 9.65 60.81 -38.70
C ILE A 2 10.04 59.34 -38.80
N ARG A 3 11.27 58.99 -38.41
CA ARG A 3 11.75 57.61 -38.33
C ARG A 3 11.36 57.03 -37.01
N SER A 4 10.39 56.12 -36.97
CA SER A 4 10.00 55.34 -35.80
C SER A 4 11.07 54.28 -35.52
N LEU A 5 11.73 54.41 -34.39
CA LEU A 5 12.67 53.44 -33.86
C LEU A 5 11.89 52.37 -33.11
N LEU A 6 11.79 51.18 -33.69
CA LEU A 6 11.13 50.04 -33.06
C LEU A 6 12.11 49.41 -32.06
N LEU A 7 11.86 49.60 -30.77
CA LEU A 7 12.64 48.99 -29.69
C LEU A 7 12.10 47.58 -29.43
N LEU A 8 12.81 46.56 -29.90
CA LEU A 8 12.53 45.15 -29.68
C LEU A 8 13.09 44.75 -28.29
N THR A 9 12.24 44.74 -27.27
CA THR A 9 12.63 44.21 -25.97
C THR A 9 12.60 42.69 -26.00
N LEU A 10 13.81 42.10 -26.02
CA LEU A 10 14.00 40.67 -25.86
C LEU A 10 13.70 40.27 -24.42
N LEU A 11 12.52 39.68 -24.17
CA LEU A 11 12.17 39.12 -22.87
C LEU A 11 12.99 37.84 -22.69
N GLY A 12 14.09 37.95 -21.96
CA GLY A 12 14.86 36.78 -21.54
C GLY A 12 14.05 35.91 -20.62
N CYS A 13 13.62 34.76 -21.09
CA CYS A 13 13.04 33.72 -20.27
C CYS A 13 14.17 33.16 -19.39
N THR A 14 14.31 33.67 -18.16
CA THR A 14 15.15 33.00 -17.16
C THR A 14 14.47 31.71 -16.79
N GLY A 15 14.98 30.59 -17.26
CA GLY A 15 14.53 29.26 -16.83
C GLY A 15 14.71 29.18 -15.32
N VAL A 16 13.60 29.07 -14.61
CA VAL A 16 13.61 28.67 -13.19
C VAL A 16 14.11 27.23 -13.19
N MET A 17 15.38 27.04 -12.84
CA MET A 17 15.89 25.73 -12.51
C MET A 17 15.18 25.33 -11.23
N ALA A 18 14.29 24.36 -11.31
CA ALA A 18 13.76 23.71 -10.12
C ALA A 18 14.95 23.17 -9.32
N ASP A 19 15.10 23.65 -8.10
CA ASP A 19 16.11 23.17 -7.18
C ASP A 19 15.89 21.66 -6.95
N SER A 20 16.76 20.85 -7.52
CA SER A 20 16.73 19.39 -7.39
C SER A 20 17.25 18.90 -6.03
N GLY A 21 17.36 19.79 -5.06
CA GLY A 21 17.93 19.51 -3.74
C GLY A 21 16.94 19.23 -2.60
N VAL A 22 15.63 19.41 -2.82
CA VAL A 22 14.65 19.13 -1.75
C VAL A 22 14.35 17.64 -1.71
N SER A 23 14.87 16.95 -0.69
CA SER A 23 14.48 15.59 -0.39
C SER A 23 12.98 15.53 -0.08
N SER A 24 12.24 14.70 -0.80
CA SER A 24 10.82 14.49 -0.52
C SER A 24 10.67 13.79 0.83
N VAL A 25 9.77 14.30 1.68
CA VAL A 25 9.45 13.71 2.98
C VAL A 25 8.05 13.11 2.93
N ASN A 26 7.95 11.81 3.08
CA ASN A 26 6.68 11.06 3.00
C ASN A 26 6.38 10.39 4.34
N ASN A 27 5.37 10.90 5.05
CA ASN A 27 4.98 10.39 6.36
C ASN A 27 3.57 9.82 6.33
N ALA A 28 3.42 8.54 6.58
CA ALA A 28 2.15 7.85 6.78
C ALA A 28 1.99 7.51 8.27
N THR A 29 1.02 8.09 8.94
CA THR A 29 0.83 7.88 10.38
C THR A 29 -0.62 7.49 10.70
N LEU A 30 -0.79 6.35 11.35
CA LEU A 30 -2.02 5.89 11.97
C LEU A 30 -1.79 5.88 13.49
N ARG A 31 -2.41 6.79 14.21
CA ARG A 31 -2.25 6.88 15.67
C ARG A 31 -3.62 6.87 16.35
N ASP A 32 -3.75 6.01 17.37
CA ASP A 32 -4.94 5.89 18.20
C ASP A 32 -6.25 5.73 17.40
N SER A 33 -6.15 5.16 16.20
CA SER A 33 -7.22 5.05 15.21
C SER A 33 -7.74 3.63 15.12
N GLY A 34 -9.03 3.46 14.81
CA GLY A 34 -9.64 2.16 14.58
C GLY A 34 -9.74 1.28 15.82
N ALA A 35 -9.64 1.83 17.04
CA ALA A 35 -9.86 1.07 18.26
C ALA A 35 -11.31 0.54 18.32
N GLN A 36 -11.50 -0.65 18.92
CA GLN A 36 -12.80 -1.28 19.10
C GLN A 36 -13.57 -1.58 17.79
N TYR A 37 -12.85 -1.75 16.66
CA TYR A 37 -13.50 -2.12 15.40
C TYR A 37 -14.28 -3.44 15.54
N ARG A 38 -15.38 -3.56 14.79
CA ARG A 38 -16.20 -4.77 14.75
C ARG A 38 -16.53 -5.17 13.33
N GLY A 39 -16.44 -6.47 13.03
CA GLY A 39 -16.71 -7.00 11.71
C GLY A 39 -15.56 -6.80 10.73
N ASN A 40 -15.86 -6.33 9.52
CA ASN A 40 -14.88 -6.15 8.47
C ASN A 40 -14.37 -4.71 8.42
N PHE A 41 -13.10 -4.50 8.78
CA PHE A 41 -12.47 -3.19 8.81
C PHE A 41 -11.23 -3.16 7.91
N ASN A 42 -11.14 -2.15 7.05
CA ASN A 42 -10.05 -2.01 6.08
C ASN A 42 -9.48 -0.60 6.12
N VAL A 43 -8.17 -0.51 6.10
CA VAL A 43 -7.45 0.76 5.99
C VAL A 43 -6.41 0.67 4.89
N ASN A 44 -6.42 1.64 3.99
CA ASN A 44 -5.35 1.90 3.05
C ASN A 44 -4.86 3.33 3.28
N GLN A 45 -3.60 3.48 3.67
CA GLN A 45 -2.97 4.77 3.87
C GLN A 45 -1.69 4.86 3.08
N ALA A 46 -1.58 5.90 2.29
CA ALA A 46 -0.44 6.15 1.43
C ALA A 46 0.10 7.57 1.63
N ALA A 47 1.41 7.72 1.67
CA ALA A 47 2.10 9.00 1.60
C ALA A 47 3.19 8.91 0.55
N GLY A 48 3.16 9.83 -0.43
CA GLY A 48 4.06 9.85 -1.58
C GLY A 48 3.44 9.29 -2.86
N ASP A 49 4.28 9.05 -3.85
CA ASP A 49 3.84 8.85 -5.23
C ASP A 49 3.57 7.39 -5.59
N GLN A 50 2.59 7.17 -6.48
CA GLN A 50 2.32 5.90 -7.17
C GLN A 50 2.20 4.70 -6.23
N GLN A 51 1.46 4.85 -5.15
CA GLN A 51 1.15 3.78 -4.22
C GLN A 51 -0.06 2.99 -4.70
N GLN A 52 0.03 1.67 -4.70
CA GLN A 52 -1.08 0.78 -5.02
C GLN A 52 -1.40 -0.09 -3.82
N GLN A 53 -2.63 0.02 -3.31
CA GLN A 53 -3.04 -0.69 -2.09
C GLN A 53 -4.41 -1.33 -2.29
N ALA A 54 -4.53 -2.60 -1.90
CA ALA A 54 -5.79 -3.34 -2.00
C ALA A 54 -6.05 -4.17 -0.75
N ASN A 55 -7.29 -4.11 -0.24
CA ASN A 55 -7.82 -5.06 0.73
C ASN A 55 -9.01 -5.76 0.07
N VAL A 56 -8.88 -7.06 -0.19
CA VAL A 56 -9.89 -7.86 -0.90
C VAL A 56 -10.35 -9.02 -0.06
N ARG A 57 -11.67 -9.22 -0.01
CA ARG A 57 -12.27 -10.33 0.73
C ARG A 57 -13.37 -10.98 -0.05
N ALA A 58 -13.41 -12.31 -0.01
CA ALA A 58 -14.48 -13.10 -0.58
C ALA A 58 -14.95 -14.13 0.44
N ILE A 59 -16.26 -14.21 0.63
CA ILE A 59 -16.89 -15.17 1.54
C ILE A 59 -17.97 -15.88 0.75
N ALA A 60 -17.93 -17.20 0.72
CA ALA A 60 -18.95 -18.04 0.10
C ALA A 60 -19.44 -19.09 1.10
N ILE A 61 -20.77 -19.23 1.21
CA ILE A 61 -21.43 -20.19 2.10
C ILE A 61 -22.50 -20.91 1.30
N GLY A 62 -22.49 -22.25 1.31
CA GLY A 62 -23.49 -23.05 0.58
C GLY A 62 -23.10 -24.52 0.49
N THR A 63 -23.92 -25.32 -0.16
CA THR A 63 -23.65 -26.77 -0.35
C THR A 63 -22.42 -27.02 -1.20
N GLN A 64 -22.15 -26.14 -2.19
CA GLN A 64 -20.97 -26.13 -3.03
C GLN A 64 -20.46 -24.67 -3.14
N ALA A 65 -19.71 -24.24 -2.12
CA ALA A 65 -19.25 -22.86 -2.02
C ALA A 65 -17.77 -22.74 -2.35
N GLY A 66 -17.42 -21.78 -3.23
CA GLY A 66 -16.05 -21.43 -3.57
C GLY A 66 -15.85 -19.92 -3.57
N ALA A 67 -14.92 -19.40 -2.79
CA ALA A 67 -14.56 -18.01 -2.76
C ALA A 67 -13.23 -17.80 -3.48
N THR A 68 -13.19 -16.82 -4.39
CA THR A 68 -11.98 -16.45 -5.14
C THR A 68 -11.69 -14.96 -5.00
N THR A 69 -10.41 -14.61 -4.99
CA THR A 69 -9.95 -13.21 -5.04
C THR A 69 -8.84 -13.10 -6.05
N SER A 70 -8.78 -11.98 -6.77
CA SER A 70 -7.68 -11.66 -7.67
C SER A 70 -7.31 -10.19 -7.50
N VAL A 71 -6.02 -9.93 -7.32
CA VAL A 71 -5.45 -8.57 -7.28
C VAL A 71 -4.30 -8.50 -8.25
N GLN A 72 -4.34 -7.52 -9.15
CA GLN A 72 -3.25 -7.24 -10.06
C GLN A 72 -2.79 -5.80 -9.83
N GLN A 73 -1.52 -5.63 -9.56
CA GLN A 73 -0.90 -4.33 -9.35
C GLN A 73 0.29 -4.19 -10.29
N LYS A 74 0.36 -3.07 -10.99
CA LYS A 74 1.42 -2.80 -11.96
C LYS A 74 1.87 -1.35 -11.85
N ILE A 75 3.18 -1.15 -11.64
CA ILE A 75 3.83 0.16 -11.67
C ILE A 75 4.93 0.09 -12.72
N THR A 76 4.92 1.04 -13.65
CA THR A 76 5.86 1.09 -14.79
C THR A 76 6.79 2.29 -14.72
N THR A 77 6.50 3.26 -13.87
CA THR A 77 7.26 4.51 -13.78
C THR A 77 8.38 4.37 -12.75
N PRO A 78 9.61 4.76 -13.07
CA PRO A 78 10.69 4.83 -12.09
C PRO A 78 10.37 5.85 -10.99
N ALA A 79 10.87 5.61 -9.78
CA ALA A 79 10.77 6.55 -8.69
C ALA A 79 12.14 7.10 -8.30
N ASN A 80 12.17 8.35 -7.82
CA ASN A 80 13.37 8.92 -7.23
C ASN A 80 13.64 8.23 -5.87
N PRO A 81 14.82 7.63 -5.65
CA PRO A 81 15.15 6.98 -4.39
C PRO A 81 15.54 7.96 -3.27
N SER A 82 15.84 9.20 -3.61
CA SER A 82 16.30 10.21 -2.64
C SER A 82 15.11 10.83 -1.93
N MET A 83 14.63 10.15 -0.87
CA MET A 83 13.50 10.61 -0.08
C MET A 83 13.57 10.09 1.36
N ASP A 84 12.98 10.85 2.27
CA ASP A 84 12.68 10.37 3.61
C ASP A 84 11.28 9.76 3.62
N ALA A 85 11.16 8.57 4.19
CA ALA A 85 9.88 7.86 4.24
C ALA A 85 9.68 7.25 5.63
N THR A 86 8.57 7.59 6.27
CA THR A 86 8.22 7.06 7.60
C THR A 86 6.79 6.53 7.58
N ALA A 87 6.63 5.27 7.96
CA ALA A 87 5.32 4.66 8.18
C ALA A 87 5.17 4.30 9.66
N THR A 88 4.16 4.86 10.32
CA THR A 88 3.96 4.70 11.77
C THR A 88 2.55 4.22 12.08
N ILE A 89 2.46 3.11 12.83
CA ILE A 89 1.25 2.69 13.53
C ILE A 89 1.51 2.92 15.02
N GLY A 90 0.91 3.96 15.61
CA GLY A 90 1.24 4.48 16.92
C GLY A 90 0.11 4.40 17.93
N GLY A 91 0.48 4.48 19.22
CA GLY A 91 -0.48 4.47 20.33
C GLY A 91 -1.28 3.18 20.38
N THR A 92 -2.57 3.29 20.70
CA THR A 92 -3.52 2.17 20.82
C THR A 92 -4.26 1.86 19.51
N ALA A 93 -3.65 2.17 18.36
CA ALA A 93 -4.27 1.95 17.05
C ALA A 93 -4.74 0.49 16.91
N PHE A 94 -5.98 0.32 16.45
CA PHE A 94 -6.63 -0.97 16.22
C PHE A 94 -6.74 -1.87 17.46
N SER A 95 -6.67 -1.33 18.67
CA SER A 95 -6.81 -2.09 19.90
C SER A 95 -8.25 -2.50 20.17
N ASN A 96 -8.44 -3.62 20.92
CA ASN A 96 -9.71 -4.14 21.36
C ASN A 96 -10.74 -4.37 20.24
N GLY A 97 -10.27 -4.62 19.05
CA GLY A 97 -11.11 -4.92 17.89
C GLY A 97 -11.57 -6.37 17.83
N SER A 98 -12.59 -6.64 17.03
CA SER A 98 -13.08 -8.00 16.78
C SER A 98 -13.56 -8.15 15.34
N GLY A 99 -13.03 -9.16 14.65
CA GLY A 99 -13.41 -9.46 13.28
C GLY A 99 -12.23 -9.60 12.33
N VAL A 100 -12.32 -8.99 11.16
CA VAL A 100 -11.26 -9.04 10.14
C VAL A 100 -10.73 -7.65 9.88
N LEU A 101 -9.46 -7.45 10.16
CA LEU A 101 -8.74 -6.22 9.91
C LEU A 101 -7.75 -6.40 8.76
N GLY A 102 -7.77 -5.48 7.80
CA GLY A 102 -6.75 -5.36 6.76
C GLY A 102 -6.17 -3.96 6.76
N VAL A 103 -4.87 -3.85 6.97
CA VAL A 103 -4.15 -2.59 6.94
C VAL A 103 -3.07 -2.64 5.88
N ASN A 104 -3.08 -1.67 4.97
CA ASN A 104 -1.96 -1.36 4.11
C ASN A 104 -1.52 0.07 4.42
N GLN A 105 -0.28 0.25 4.83
CA GLN A 105 0.29 1.55 5.12
C GLN A 105 1.63 1.70 4.40
N GLY A 106 1.72 2.67 3.51
CA GLY A 106 2.91 2.91 2.72
C GLY A 106 3.38 4.36 2.79
N ALA A 107 4.67 4.55 2.95
CA ALA A 107 5.35 5.83 2.78
C ALA A 107 6.46 5.71 1.73
N GLY A 108 6.64 6.72 0.90
CA GLY A 108 7.63 6.72 -0.18
C GLY A 108 7.01 6.61 -1.57
N ALA A 109 7.59 5.83 -2.45
CA ALA A 109 7.09 5.75 -3.82
C ALA A 109 7.05 4.32 -4.37
N ASN A 110 6.16 4.08 -5.34
CA ASN A 110 6.06 2.80 -6.06
C ASN A 110 5.83 1.59 -5.17
N ASN A 111 5.21 1.74 -4.01
CA ASN A 111 4.91 0.61 -3.13
C ASN A 111 3.60 -0.06 -3.55
N GLN A 112 3.60 -1.39 -3.54
CA GLN A 112 2.46 -2.23 -3.89
C GLN A 112 2.13 -3.14 -2.70
N MET A 113 0.90 -3.04 -2.20
CA MET A 113 0.46 -3.79 -1.02
C MET A 113 -0.91 -4.39 -1.24
N ALA A 114 -1.07 -5.66 -0.88
CA ALA A 114 -2.35 -6.35 -0.98
C ALA A 114 -2.59 -7.23 0.25
N ASN A 115 -3.80 -7.15 0.79
CA ASN A 115 -4.35 -8.14 1.72
C ASN A 115 -5.50 -8.85 1.04
N ALA A 116 -5.44 -10.16 0.93
CA ALA A 116 -6.49 -10.97 0.35
C ALA A 116 -6.96 -12.04 1.35
N MET A 117 -8.27 -12.16 1.55
CA MET A 117 -8.84 -13.19 2.39
C MET A 117 -9.99 -13.89 1.67
N ARG A 118 -10.02 -15.20 1.77
CA ARG A 118 -11.08 -16.05 1.25
C ARG A 118 -11.61 -16.95 2.33
N ILE A 119 -12.91 -17.05 2.45
CA ILE A 119 -13.58 -18.00 3.34
C ILE A 119 -14.59 -18.77 2.52
N SER A 120 -14.50 -20.10 2.53
CA SER A 120 -15.49 -20.99 1.93
C SER A 120 -16.02 -21.93 2.99
N ILE A 121 -17.32 -21.96 3.18
CA ILE A 121 -18.03 -22.89 4.06
C ILE A 121 -18.93 -23.74 3.18
N SER A 122 -18.66 -25.04 3.08
CA SER A 122 -19.31 -25.92 2.12
C SER A 122 -19.59 -27.30 2.72
N ALA A 123 -20.80 -27.81 2.54
CA ALA A 123 -21.17 -29.16 2.91
C ALA A 123 -20.53 -30.23 1.97
N ALA A 124 -20.15 -29.86 0.76
CA ALA A 124 -19.42 -30.73 -0.16
C ALA A 124 -18.09 -30.07 -0.53
N PRO A 125 -16.97 -30.47 0.09
CA PRO A 125 -15.68 -29.86 -0.17
C PRO A 125 -15.21 -30.16 -1.58
N GLN A 126 -15.06 -29.14 -2.39
CA GLN A 126 -14.30 -29.23 -3.64
C GLN A 126 -12.79 -29.17 -3.33
N ALA A 127 -12.00 -29.98 -4.00
CA ALA A 127 -10.55 -29.96 -3.87
C ALA A 127 -10.00 -28.53 -4.09
N VAL A 128 -9.10 -28.09 -3.24
CA VAL A 128 -8.40 -26.82 -3.42
C VAL A 128 -7.34 -27.05 -4.45
N ASP A 129 -7.45 -26.42 -5.60
CA ASP A 129 -6.34 -26.32 -6.54
C ASP A 129 -5.27 -25.39 -5.93
N ASP A 130 -4.01 -25.81 -5.95
CA ASP A 130 -2.86 -25.01 -5.50
C ASP A 130 -2.76 -23.68 -6.23
N SER A 131 -3.32 -23.56 -7.41
CA SER A 131 -3.47 -22.28 -8.11
C SER A 131 -4.31 -21.26 -7.35
N ALA A 132 -5.22 -21.71 -6.49
CA ALA A 132 -5.99 -20.84 -5.60
C ALA A 132 -5.15 -20.23 -4.46
N LEU A 133 -4.01 -20.83 -4.15
CA LEU A 133 -3.03 -20.36 -3.19
C LEU A 133 -1.92 -19.53 -3.85
N SER A 134 -1.92 -19.45 -5.20
CA SER A 134 -0.91 -18.71 -5.91
C SER A 134 -0.91 -17.24 -5.44
N GLN A 135 0.26 -16.81 -5.06
CA GLN A 135 0.53 -15.46 -4.63
C GLN A 135 0.08 -14.49 -5.73
N GLN A 136 -0.70 -13.51 -5.35
CA GLN A 136 -1.15 -12.46 -6.26
C GLN A 136 0.05 -11.90 -7.02
N ASN A 137 -0.01 -11.93 -8.33
CA ASN A 137 1.11 -11.61 -9.18
C ASN A 137 1.42 -10.11 -9.09
N VAL A 138 2.35 -9.75 -8.23
CA VAL A 138 2.94 -8.42 -8.20
C VAL A 138 4.10 -8.43 -9.18
N ALA A 139 3.82 -8.10 -10.43
CA ALA A 139 4.81 -8.16 -11.49
C ALA A 139 5.94 -7.14 -11.25
N LEU A 140 7.17 -7.65 -11.18
CA LEU A 140 8.38 -6.85 -11.27
C LEU A 140 8.56 -6.40 -12.72
N LEU A 141 8.31 -5.14 -12.99
CA LEU A 141 8.86 -4.55 -14.21
C LEU A 141 10.29 -4.09 -13.93
N PRO A 142 11.23 -4.39 -14.82
CA PRO A 142 12.53 -3.75 -14.79
C PRO A 142 12.31 -2.22 -14.70
N ASN A 143 12.99 -1.55 -13.78
CA ASN A 143 12.92 -0.12 -13.53
C ASN A 143 11.72 0.43 -12.72
N SER A 144 10.87 -0.37 -12.10
CA SER A 144 9.89 0.15 -11.13
C SER A 144 10.52 0.45 -9.76
N GLY A 145 11.74 0.02 -9.53
CA GLY A 145 12.53 0.33 -8.34
C GLY A 145 13.26 1.67 -8.45
N ALA A 146 14.11 1.94 -7.47
CA ALA A 146 14.92 3.14 -7.44
C ALA A 146 16.04 3.09 -8.48
N THR A 147 16.20 4.15 -9.24
CA THR A 147 17.35 4.34 -10.11
C THR A 147 18.35 5.26 -9.40
N GLY A 148 19.46 4.71 -8.90
CA GLY A 148 20.52 5.45 -8.22
C GLY A 148 20.78 5.01 -6.78
N THR A 149 21.77 5.60 -6.15
CA THR A 149 22.12 5.34 -4.75
C THR A 149 21.03 5.93 -3.85
N PRO A 150 20.39 5.14 -2.99
CA PRO A 150 19.33 5.66 -2.13
C PRO A 150 19.93 6.58 -1.04
N ASN A 151 19.61 7.86 -1.13
CA ASN A 151 19.84 8.83 -0.06
C ASN A 151 18.50 9.06 0.66
N GLY A 152 18.53 9.15 1.98
CA GLY A 152 17.37 9.41 2.82
C GLY A 152 17.11 8.34 3.87
N SER A 153 16.31 8.71 4.86
CA SER A 153 15.92 7.86 5.99
C SER A 153 14.66 7.09 5.65
N ARG A 154 14.63 5.80 6.00
CA ARG A 154 13.45 4.95 5.83
C ARG A 154 13.15 4.27 7.14
N GLN A 155 11.96 4.52 7.68
CA GLN A 155 11.59 4.03 8.99
C GLN A 155 10.17 3.44 8.97
N VAL A 156 10.04 2.25 9.56
CA VAL A 156 8.75 1.62 9.87
C VAL A 156 8.67 1.45 11.37
N VAL A 157 7.60 1.97 11.98
CA VAL A 157 7.39 1.93 13.43
C VAL A 157 6.01 1.37 13.74
N THR A 158 5.95 0.41 14.64
CA THR A 158 4.69 -0.10 15.18
C THR A 158 4.77 -0.06 16.71
N SER A 159 3.77 0.54 17.36
CA SER A 159 3.68 0.61 18.81
C SER A 159 3.36 -0.77 19.39
N ASP A 160 3.94 -1.09 20.54
CA ASP A 160 3.64 -2.31 21.30
C ASP A 160 2.18 -2.35 21.81
N GLN A 161 1.53 -1.19 21.85
CA GLN A 161 0.12 -1.06 22.24
C GLN A 161 -0.85 -1.21 21.06
N ALA A 162 -0.33 -1.13 19.83
CA ALA A 162 -1.15 -1.34 18.65
C ALA A 162 -1.66 -2.79 18.59
N PHE A 163 -2.89 -2.96 18.14
CA PHE A 163 -3.57 -4.26 18.02
C PHE A 163 -3.83 -5.00 19.34
N THR A 164 -3.41 -4.45 20.48
CA THR A 164 -3.58 -5.11 21.80
C THR A 164 -5.06 -5.41 22.08
N GLY A 165 -5.35 -6.62 22.54
CA GLY A 165 -6.71 -7.06 22.84
C GLY A 165 -7.60 -7.32 21.63
N SER A 166 -7.09 -7.18 20.42
CA SER A 166 -7.83 -7.47 19.20
C SER A 166 -7.90 -8.95 18.89
N ARG A 167 -9.02 -9.39 18.32
CA ARG A 167 -9.34 -10.80 18.05
C ARG A 167 -9.85 -10.99 16.63
N GLY A 168 -9.51 -12.14 16.04
CA GLY A 168 -9.89 -12.50 14.67
C GLY A 168 -8.72 -12.49 13.73
N VAL A 169 -8.96 -12.14 12.47
CA VAL A 169 -7.91 -12.10 11.42
C VAL A 169 -7.36 -10.68 11.30
N ILE A 170 -6.06 -10.54 11.44
CA ILE A 170 -5.36 -9.26 11.28
C ILE A 170 -4.30 -9.45 10.20
N GLN A 171 -4.42 -8.70 9.11
CA GLN A 171 -3.47 -8.66 8.01
C GLN A 171 -2.90 -7.25 7.90
N VAL A 172 -1.58 -7.11 8.07
CA VAL A 172 -0.90 -5.82 8.03
C VAL A 172 0.24 -5.85 7.04
N ASN A 173 0.25 -4.89 6.14
CA ASN A 173 1.37 -4.52 5.31
C ASN A 173 1.78 -3.08 5.67
N GLN A 174 3.02 -2.90 6.08
CA GLN A 174 3.58 -1.60 6.42
C GLN A 174 4.94 -1.43 5.77
N SER A 175 5.13 -0.37 5.01
CA SER A 175 6.40 -0.15 4.32
C SER A 175 6.81 1.32 4.27
N ALA A 176 8.12 1.53 4.25
CA ALA A 176 8.74 2.83 4.00
C ALA A 176 9.85 2.69 2.95
N GLY A 177 9.85 3.54 1.93
CA GLY A 177 10.83 3.53 0.87
C GLY A 177 10.25 3.39 -0.53
N VAL A 178 11.02 2.81 -1.45
CA VAL A 178 10.69 2.75 -2.87
C VAL A 178 10.59 1.32 -3.37
N GLY A 179 9.54 1.04 -4.13
CA GLY A 179 9.38 -0.23 -4.86
C GLY A 179 9.08 -1.44 -3.97
N ASN A 180 8.61 -1.23 -2.74
CA ASN A 180 8.25 -2.34 -1.87
C ASN A 180 7.01 -3.06 -2.37
N ARG A 181 7.03 -4.41 -2.27
CA ARG A 181 5.91 -5.26 -2.65
C ARG A 181 5.57 -6.21 -1.54
N MET A 182 4.34 -6.16 -1.09
CA MET A 182 3.87 -6.92 0.06
C MET A 182 2.50 -7.52 -0.24
N ALA A 183 2.33 -8.81 0.06
CA ALA A 183 1.04 -9.47 -0.07
C ALA A 183 0.81 -10.43 1.09
N ASN A 184 -0.33 -10.28 1.75
CA ASN A 184 -0.84 -11.25 2.71
C ASN A 184 -2.03 -11.97 2.09
N THR A 185 -1.99 -13.29 2.04
CA THR A 185 -3.10 -14.09 1.56
C THR A 185 -3.50 -15.10 2.62
N LEU A 186 -4.79 -15.12 2.95
CA LEU A 186 -5.40 -16.10 3.86
C LEU A 186 -6.55 -16.81 3.16
N THR A 187 -6.54 -18.12 3.21
CA THR A 187 -7.66 -18.94 2.75
C THR A 187 -8.14 -19.81 3.90
N ILE A 188 -9.42 -19.71 4.23
CA ILE A 188 -10.08 -20.56 5.23
C ILE A 188 -11.15 -21.37 4.50
N ARG A 189 -11.11 -22.65 4.72
CA ARG A 189 -12.10 -23.58 4.20
C ARG A 189 -12.66 -24.40 5.35
N VAL A 190 -13.97 -24.41 5.46
CA VAL A 190 -14.70 -25.25 6.40
C VAL A 190 -15.52 -26.23 5.59
N ALA A 191 -15.34 -27.51 5.85
CA ALA A 191 -16.14 -28.61 5.32
C ALA A 191 -16.98 -29.17 6.48
N ASP A 192 -18.27 -29.28 6.27
CA ASP A 192 -19.23 -29.85 7.24
C ASP A 192 -19.71 -31.22 6.75
#